data_ca3a39544bece28b5e7fc12565ae1653
#
_entry.id   ca3a39544bece28b5e7fc12565ae1653
#
_cell.length_a   1.000
_cell.length_b   1.000
_cell.length_c   1.000
_cell.angle_alpha   90.00
_cell.angle_beta   90.00
_cell.angle_gamma   90.00
#
_symmetry.space_group_name_H-M   'P 1'
#
loop_
_entity.id
_entity.type
_entity.pdbx_description
1 polymer ?
#
loop_
_entity_poly.entity_id
_entity_poly.type
_entity_poly.pdbx_seq_one_letter_code
_entity_poly.pdbx_strand_id
1 'polypeptide(L)'
;MAHIENLLNQIYGMWLMLGNINQIYQNVLNRIDIGREYSDDELYEVIDECILSARSNKYLLSDKIAARRDIFDRIRGYGILQELLDDKDISEIMINGISNIFVEKNGVIYRTDKRFDNEEQLNDLIQKIVSKVNRRVNESCPISDSRLEDGSRINIVLKPVAINGPIITIRKFPSEKMTMEKLIELGAIDRDIADKLKMFVECGYNIFISGGTSSGKTTFLNALSDFVPKNERIITIEDSAELQINGVDNLVSLEVKQGNAEGDNAISIRDLIKSSLRMRPDRIIVGEVRGAEALDMIQSMNTGHLVFPSCLHYFHLRNPLFVV
;
A
#
# COMPACT_ATOMS: atom_id res chain seq x y z
N MET A 1 -12.27 43.19 11.71
CA MET A 1 -13.65 42.77 11.42
C MET A 1 -13.78 42.16 10.03
N ALA A 2 -13.36 42.80 8.93
CA ALA A 2 -13.46 42.27 7.58
C ALA A 2 -12.77 40.88 7.35
N HIS A 3 -11.69 40.60 8.07
CA HIS A 3 -10.98 39.31 7.95
C HIS A 3 -11.75 38.15 8.62
N ILE A 4 -12.43 38.43 9.72
CA ILE A 4 -13.27 37.45 10.43
C ILE A 4 -14.55 37.18 9.65
N GLU A 5 -15.15 38.21 9.05
CA GLU A 5 -16.32 38.07 8.18
C GLU A 5 -16.01 37.26 6.92
N ASN A 6 -14.84 37.44 6.35
CA ASN A 6 -14.40 36.67 5.17
C ASN A 6 -14.15 35.19 5.54
N LEU A 7 -13.56 34.90 6.70
CA LEU A 7 -13.39 33.54 7.22
C LEU A 7 -14.75 32.87 7.54
N LEU A 8 -15.65 33.59 8.16
CA LEU A 8 -17.01 33.10 8.46
C LEU A 8 -17.79 32.81 7.17
N ASN A 9 -17.68 33.66 6.16
CA ASN A 9 -18.31 33.43 4.85
C ASN A 9 -17.69 32.24 4.09
N GLN A 10 -16.38 32.03 4.21
CA GLN A 10 -15.73 30.85 3.66
C GLN A 10 -16.15 29.56 4.38
N ILE A 11 -16.21 29.57 5.71
CA ILE A 11 -16.68 28.44 6.52
C ILE A 11 -18.15 28.15 6.23
N TYR A 12 -19.00 29.15 6.14
CA TYR A 12 -20.43 29.00 5.82
C TYR A 12 -20.64 28.50 4.39
N GLY A 13 -19.84 28.99 3.43
CA GLY A 13 -19.83 28.50 2.05
C GLY A 13 -19.43 27.03 1.97
N MET A 14 -18.39 26.62 2.73
CA MET A 14 -17.92 25.25 2.81
C MET A 14 -18.97 24.29 3.44
N TRP A 15 -19.68 24.73 4.48
CA TRP A 15 -20.78 23.96 5.09
C TRP A 15 -21.98 23.78 4.17
N LEU A 16 -22.37 24.82 3.45
CA LEU A 16 -23.43 24.74 2.44
C LEU A 16 -23.03 23.83 1.26
N MET A 17 -21.76 23.82 0.91
CA MET A 17 -21.21 23.00 -0.15
C MET A 17 -21.22 21.52 0.21
N LEU A 18 -20.77 21.15 1.42
CA LEU A 18 -20.77 19.77 1.90
C LEU A 18 -22.18 19.17 1.97
N GLY A 19 -23.18 19.90 2.45
CA GLY A 19 -24.56 19.45 2.47
C GLY A 19 -25.14 19.20 1.07
N ASN A 20 -24.79 20.06 0.11
CA ASN A 20 -25.22 19.89 -1.28
C ASN A 20 -24.49 18.75 -2.02
N ILE A 21 -23.20 18.52 -1.75
CA ILE A 21 -22.46 17.42 -2.39
C ILE A 21 -23.05 16.07 -2.01
N ASN A 22 -23.41 15.86 -0.74
CA ASN A 22 -24.06 14.63 -0.31
C ASN A 22 -25.42 14.42 -0.98
N GLN A 23 -26.21 15.50 -1.17
CA GLN A 23 -27.48 15.42 -1.89
C GLN A 23 -27.29 15.14 -3.37
N ILE A 24 -26.28 15.75 -4.01
CA ILE A 24 -25.94 15.47 -5.41
C ILE A 24 -25.47 14.02 -5.56
N TYR A 25 -24.64 13.54 -4.64
CA TYR A 25 -24.19 12.14 -4.61
C TYR A 25 -25.38 11.16 -4.53
N GLN A 26 -26.34 11.40 -3.63
CA GLN A 26 -27.56 10.59 -3.56
C GLN A 26 -28.39 10.64 -4.84
N ASN A 27 -28.48 11.81 -5.48
CA ASN A 27 -29.17 11.93 -6.76
C ASN A 27 -28.47 11.16 -7.88
N VAL A 28 -27.14 11.12 -7.88
CA VAL A 28 -26.35 10.31 -8.83
C VAL A 28 -26.63 8.83 -8.57
N LEU A 29 -26.57 8.35 -7.33
CA LEU A 29 -26.86 6.95 -6.98
C LEU A 29 -28.26 6.52 -7.40
N ASN A 30 -29.27 7.40 -7.26
CA ASN A 30 -30.65 7.12 -7.67
C ASN A 30 -30.83 7.07 -9.21
N ARG A 31 -29.90 7.63 -9.99
CA ARG A 31 -29.94 7.61 -11.46
C ARG A 31 -29.15 6.47 -12.07
N ILE A 32 -28.18 5.94 -11.34
CA ILE A 32 -27.37 4.81 -11.78
C ILE A 32 -28.17 3.53 -11.61
N ASP A 33 -28.31 2.77 -12.70
CA ASP A 33 -28.84 1.41 -12.65
C ASP A 33 -27.75 0.45 -12.15
N ILE A 34 -27.98 -0.17 -10.98
CA ILE A 34 -27.02 -1.10 -10.34
C ILE A 34 -26.77 -2.34 -11.21
N GLY A 35 -27.70 -2.67 -12.13
CA GLY A 35 -27.57 -3.82 -13.05
C GLY A 35 -26.75 -3.53 -14.31
N ARG A 36 -26.34 -2.28 -14.54
CA ARG A 36 -25.58 -1.85 -15.72
C ARG A 36 -24.16 -1.44 -15.36
N GLU A 37 -23.19 -1.89 -16.14
CA GLU A 37 -21.84 -1.32 -16.11
C GLU A 37 -21.81 0.00 -16.86
N TYR A 38 -21.29 1.04 -16.20
CA TYR A 38 -21.06 2.37 -16.78
C TYR A 38 -19.58 2.52 -17.10
N SER A 39 -19.24 3.10 -18.23
CA SER A 39 -17.89 3.62 -18.46
C SER A 39 -17.64 4.84 -17.58
N ASP A 40 -16.36 5.23 -17.41
CA ASP A 40 -16.02 6.42 -16.63
C ASP A 40 -16.60 7.70 -17.26
N ASP A 41 -16.62 7.79 -18.59
CA ASP A 41 -17.20 8.92 -19.31
C ASP A 41 -18.72 9.00 -19.10
N GLU A 42 -19.45 7.88 -19.21
CA GLU A 42 -20.90 7.82 -18.93
C GLU A 42 -21.20 8.22 -17.48
N LEU A 43 -20.36 7.79 -16.53
CA LEU A 43 -20.51 8.16 -15.12
C LEU A 43 -20.29 9.65 -14.91
N TYR A 44 -19.27 10.23 -15.55
CA TYR A 44 -19.04 11.67 -15.52
C TYR A 44 -20.20 12.46 -16.12
N GLU A 45 -20.84 12.01 -17.20
CA GLU A 45 -22.03 12.64 -17.76
C GLU A 45 -23.18 12.66 -16.75
N VAL A 46 -23.47 11.55 -16.09
CA VAL A 46 -24.52 11.47 -15.05
C VAL A 46 -24.21 12.40 -13.88
N ILE A 47 -22.95 12.46 -13.43
CA ILE A 47 -22.53 13.36 -12.35
C ILE A 47 -22.70 14.82 -12.77
N ASP A 48 -22.26 15.19 -13.96
CA ASP A 48 -22.37 16.57 -14.48
C ASP A 48 -23.81 17.01 -14.62
N GLU A 49 -24.72 16.15 -15.11
CA GLU A 49 -26.16 16.43 -15.15
C GLU A 49 -26.75 16.66 -13.75
N CYS A 50 -26.35 15.87 -12.76
CA CYS A 50 -26.81 16.04 -11.39
C CYS A 50 -26.26 17.34 -10.75
N ILE A 51 -25.02 17.70 -11.01
CA ILE A 51 -24.43 18.97 -10.57
C ILE A 51 -25.13 20.17 -11.22
N LEU A 52 -25.46 20.10 -12.50
CA LEU A 52 -26.14 21.17 -13.23
C LEU A 52 -27.60 21.31 -12.79
N SER A 53 -28.29 20.23 -12.48
CA SER A 53 -29.67 20.21 -12.02
C SER A 53 -29.85 20.69 -10.57
N ALA A 54 -28.82 20.51 -9.74
CA ALA A 54 -28.82 21.06 -8.39
C ALA A 54 -28.71 22.58 -8.49
N ARG A 55 -29.80 23.35 -8.25
CA ARG A 55 -29.95 24.84 -8.35
C ARG A 55 -28.71 25.64 -7.86
N SER A 56 -27.55 25.33 -8.43
CA SER A 56 -26.20 25.74 -7.97
C SER A 56 -25.65 26.91 -8.80
N ASN A 57 -26.48 27.88 -9.22
CA ASN A 57 -26.02 29.08 -9.92
C ASN A 57 -25.01 29.95 -9.12
N LYS A 58 -24.71 29.57 -7.89
CA LYS A 58 -23.78 30.28 -7.00
C LYS A 58 -22.38 29.63 -6.90
N TYR A 59 -22.19 28.43 -7.48
CA TYR A 59 -20.90 27.75 -7.39
C TYR A 59 -19.95 28.17 -8.49
N LEU A 60 -18.71 28.43 -8.13
CA LEU A 60 -17.62 28.67 -9.06
C LEU A 60 -17.35 27.40 -9.89
N LEU A 61 -16.76 27.56 -11.05
CA LEU A 61 -16.37 26.42 -11.90
C LEU A 61 -15.42 25.46 -11.16
N SER A 62 -14.49 26.01 -10.36
CA SER A 62 -13.59 25.24 -9.49
C SER A 62 -14.34 24.32 -8.53
N ASP A 63 -15.44 24.82 -7.95
CA ASP A 63 -16.23 24.07 -6.98
C ASP A 63 -16.97 22.92 -7.64
N LYS A 64 -17.48 23.12 -8.85
CA LYS A 64 -18.13 22.08 -9.65
C LYS A 64 -17.15 20.98 -10.06
N ILE A 65 -15.93 21.35 -10.44
CA ILE A 65 -14.85 20.40 -10.78
C ILE A 65 -14.45 19.57 -9.54
N ALA A 66 -14.32 20.22 -8.37
CA ALA A 66 -14.02 19.54 -7.13
C ALA A 66 -15.14 18.57 -6.71
N ALA A 67 -16.41 19.01 -6.79
CA ALA A 67 -17.57 18.16 -6.50
C ALA A 67 -17.67 16.96 -7.47
N ARG A 68 -17.43 17.19 -8.77
CA ARG A 68 -17.40 16.14 -9.79
C ARG A 68 -16.39 15.05 -9.44
N ARG A 69 -15.17 15.46 -9.09
CA ARG A 69 -14.09 14.54 -8.70
C ARG A 69 -14.44 13.79 -7.42
N ASP A 70 -14.89 14.50 -6.38
CA ASP A 70 -15.26 13.90 -5.09
C ASP A 70 -16.37 12.83 -5.24
N ILE A 71 -17.43 13.14 -6.02
CA ILE A 71 -18.51 12.19 -6.27
C ILE A 71 -18.01 10.98 -7.07
N PHE A 72 -17.18 11.19 -8.10
CA PHE A 72 -16.57 10.10 -8.87
C PHE A 72 -15.70 9.20 -7.98
N ASP A 73 -14.85 9.80 -7.14
CA ASP A 73 -13.97 9.08 -6.23
C ASP A 73 -14.76 8.30 -5.15
N ARG A 74 -15.93 8.79 -4.72
CA ARG A 74 -16.84 8.05 -3.84
C ARG A 74 -17.47 6.84 -4.53
N ILE A 75 -17.75 6.92 -5.82
CA ILE A 75 -18.38 5.82 -6.59
C ILE A 75 -17.32 4.80 -7.05
N ARG A 76 -16.27 5.22 -7.71
CA ARG A 76 -15.25 4.36 -8.32
C ARG A 76 -14.02 4.14 -7.45
N GLY A 77 -13.53 5.22 -6.84
CA GLY A 77 -12.32 5.25 -6.03
C GLY A 77 -12.56 4.97 -4.54
N TYR A 78 -11.70 5.54 -3.73
CA TYR A 78 -11.71 5.40 -2.26
C TYR A 78 -12.19 6.68 -1.56
N GLY A 79 -13.06 7.48 -2.23
CA GLY A 79 -13.64 8.69 -1.67
C GLY A 79 -12.57 9.69 -1.21
N ILE A 80 -12.70 10.19 0.02
CA ILE A 80 -11.77 11.18 0.58
C ILE A 80 -10.31 10.71 0.67
N LEU A 81 -10.05 9.40 0.58
CA LEU A 81 -8.70 8.84 0.59
C LEU A 81 -8.05 8.86 -0.80
N GLN A 82 -8.81 9.02 -1.88
CA GLN A 82 -8.29 8.92 -3.23
C GLN A 82 -7.16 9.94 -3.47
N GLU A 83 -7.36 11.17 -3.06
CA GLU A 83 -6.34 12.22 -3.17
C GLU A 83 -5.05 11.89 -2.39
N LEU A 84 -5.18 11.27 -1.20
CA LEU A 84 -4.04 10.83 -0.39
C LEU A 84 -3.33 9.63 -1.03
N LEU A 85 -4.08 8.76 -1.68
CA LEU A 85 -3.52 7.62 -2.42
C LEU A 85 -2.81 8.06 -3.69
N ASP A 86 -3.32 9.08 -4.38
CA ASP A 86 -2.73 9.63 -5.60
C ASP A 86 -1.46 10.46 -5.33
N ASP A 87 -1.32 11.02 -4.13
CA ASP A 87 -0.15 11.83 -3.75
C ASP A 87 1.10 10.97 -3.59
N LYS A 88 2.04 11.07 -4.52
CA LYS A 88 3.27 10.26 -4.57
C LYS A 88 4.22 10.47 -3.38
N ASP A 89 4.13 11.62 -2.71
CA ASP A 89 4.98 11.94 -1.57
C ASP A 89 4.50 11.26 -0.27
N ILE A 90 3.26 10.77 -0.24
CA ILE A 90 2.70 10.04 0.90
C ILE A 90 3.16 8.58 0.83
N SER A 91 3.83 8.13 1.90
CA SER A 91 4.25 6.74 2.08
C SER A 91 3.24 5.91 2.90
N GLU A 92 2.58 6.54 3.87
CA GLU A 92 1.62 5.87 4.76
C GLU A 92 0.42 6.75 5.07
N ILE A 93 -0.77 6.15 5.17
CA ILE A 93 -2.03 6.80 5.56
C ILE A 93 -2.57 6.05 6.79
N MET A 94 -2.84 6.79 7.87
CA MET A 94 -3.32 6.25 9.14
C MET A 94 -4.64 6.91 9.51
N ILE A 95 -5.70 6.12 9.61
CA ILE A 95 -7.06 6.56 9.95
C ILE A 95 -7.41 6.01 11.32
N ASN A 96 -7.60 6.88 12.29
CA ASN A 96 -7.95 6.55 13.66
C ASN A 96 -9.37 7.08 13.98
N GLY A 97 -10.37 6.33 13.53
CA GLY A 97 -11.78 6.76 13.57
C GLY A 97 -12.08 7.85 12.54
N ILE A 98 -13.21 8.53 12.69
CA ILE A 98 -13.76 9.43 11.68
C ILE A 98 -13.00 10.76 11.51
N SER A 99 -12.29 11.23 12.55
CA SER A 99 -11.76 12.60 12.60
C SER A 99 -10.24 12.70 12.61
N ASN A 100 -9.53 11.59 12.74
CA ASN A 100 -8.08 11.60 12.93
C ASN A 100 -7.40 10.85 11.79
N ILE A 101 -7.13 11.55 10.71
CA ILE A 101 -6.40 11.04 9.55
C ILE A 101 -5.01 11.65 9.53
N PHE A 102 -4.00 10.79 9.56
CA PHE A 102 -2.60 11.16 9.49
C PHE A 102 -1.98 10.59 8.22
N VAL A 103 -0.95 11.27 7.72
CA VAL A 103 -0.14 10.81 6.59
C VAL A 103 1.33 10.92 6.94
N GLU A 104 2.13 10.02 6.41
CA GLU A 104 3.57 10.12 6.45
C GLU A 104 4.08 10.64 5.10
N LYS A 105 4.89 11.71 5.14
CA LYS A 105 5.62 12.26 3.99
C LYS A 105 7.10 12.42 4.37
N ASN A 106 7.99 11.85 3.58
CA ASN A 106 9.44 11.93 3.81
C ASN A 106 9.87 11.55 5.25
N GLY A 107 9.22 10.52 5.83
CA GLY A 107 9.51 10.03 7.18
C GLY A 107 8.95 10.91 8.31
N VAL A 108 8.13 11.92 8.00
CA VAL A 108 7.47 12.79 8.99
C VAL A 108 5.97 12.59 8.94
N ILE A 109 5.35 12.45 10.11
CA ILE A 109 3.90 12.26 10.24
C ILE A 109 3.21 13.60 10.42
N TYR A 110 2.16 13.82 9.60
CA TYR A 110 1.33 15.03 9.64
C TYR A 110 -0.14 14.63 9.82
N ARG A 111 -0.88 15.46 10.57
CA ARG A 111 -2.34 15.35 10.61
C ARG A 111 -2.93 16.08 9.41
N THR A 112 -3.89 15.47 8.73
CA THR A 112 -4.63 16.09 7.61
C THR A 112 -5.86 16.83 8.12
N ASP A 113 -6.40 17.73 7.29
CA ASP A 113 -7.69 18.38 7.55
C ASP A 113 -8.89 17.54 7.11
N LYS A 114 -8.62 16.38 6.48
CA LYS A 114 -9.65 15.45 6.01
C LYS A 114 -10.30 14.72 7.17
N ARG A 115 -11.60 14.47 7.04
CA ARG A 115 -12.39 13.70 8.01
C ARG A 115 -13.56 13.02 7.30
N PHE A 116 -14.06 11.96 7.87
CA PHE A 116 -15.34 11.36 7.48
C PHE A 116 -16.50 12.12 8.12
N ASP A 117 -17.63 12.18 7.43
CA ASP A 117 -18.81 12.85 7.93
C ASP A 117 -19.43 12.10 9.13
N ASN A 118 -19.39 10.77 9.08
CA ASN A 118 -19.90 9.87 10.12
C ASN A 118 -19.22 8.50 10.07
N GLU A 119 -19.52 7.62 11.04
CA GLU A 119 -18.98 6.26 11.12
C GLU A 119 -19.51 5.36 9.99
N GLU A 120 -20.72 5.62 9.47
CA GLU A 120 -21.33 4.89 8.36
C GLU A 120 -20.49 5.05 7.09
N GLN A 121 -20.11 6.27 6.72
CA GLN A 121 -19.26 6.55 5.56
C GLN A 121 -17.90 5.84 5.65
N LEU A 122 -17.29 5.78 6.85
CA LEU A 122 -16.06 5.04 7.06
C LEU A 122 -16.27 3.53 6.91
N ASN A 123 -17.36 3.00 7.45
CA ASN A 123 -17.70 1.59 7.33
C ASN A 123 -18.02 1.19 5.88
N ASP A 124 -18.72 2.03 5.12
CA ASP A 124 -18.99 1.80 3.70
C ASP A 124 -17.68 1.71 2.89
N LEU A 125 -16.74 2.62 3.18
CA LEU A 125 -15.41 2.58 2.58
C LEU A 125 -14.68 1.28 2.93
N ILE A 126 -14.72 0.85 4.20
CA ILE A 126 -14.13 -0.41 4.64
C ILE A 126 -14.73 -1.59 3.88
N GLN A 127 -16.06 -1.68 3.79
CA GLN A 127 -16.73 -2.76 3.07
C GLN A 127 -16.39 -2.75 1.57
N LYS A 128 -16.31 -1.57 0.97
CA LYS A 128 -15.86 -1.40 -0.42
C LYS A 128 -14.45 -1.93 -0.64
N ILE A 129 -13.52 -1.60 0.26
CA ILE A 129 -12.13 -2.09 0.19
C ILE A 129 -12.09 -3.61 0.32
N VAL A 130 -12.72 -4.17 1.36
CA VAL A 130 -12.66 -5.63 1.64
C VAL A 130 -13.34 -6.46 0.56
N SER A 131 -14.43 -5.93 -0.03
CA SER A 131 -15.13 -6.62 -1.13
C SER A 131 -14.25 -6.76 -2.38
N LYS A 132 -13.48 -5.72 -2.72
CA LYS A 132 -12.55 -5.76 -3.86
C LYS A 132 -11.41 -6.77 -3.68
N VAL A 133 -10.95 -6.99 -2.45
CA VAL A 133 -9.84 -7.91 -2.15
C VAL A 133 -10.30 -9.29 -1.71
N ASN A 134 -11.59 -9.59 -1.85
CA ASN A 134 -12.21 -10.87 -1.52
C ASN A 134 -11.93 -11.33 -0.06
N ARG A 135 -11.93 -10.38 0.87
CA ARG A 135 -11.75 -10.59 2.31
C ARG A 135 -13.05 -10.28 3.06
N ARG A 136 -13.08 -10.61 4.33
CA ARG A 136 -14.18 -10.28 5.24
C ARG A 136 -13.62 -9.61 6.48
N VAL A 137 -14.25 -8.52 6.91
CA VAL A 137 -13.99 -7.89 8.19
C VAL A 137 -15.33 -7.52 8.83
N ASN A 138 -15.54 -7.96 10.05
CA ASN A 138 -16.74 -7.71 10.84
C ASN A 138 -16.43 -7.90 12.33
N GLU A 139 -17.43 -7.77 13.20
CA GLU A 139 -17.24 -7.94 14.65
C GLU A 139 -16.73 -9.33 15.06
N SER A 140 -17.03 -10.38 14.30
CA SER A 140 -16.55 -11.75 14.57
C SER A 140 -15.12 -11.97 14.05
N CYS A 141 -14.71 -11.23 13.03
CA CYS A 141 -13.36 -11.24 12.47
C CYS A 141 -12.90 -9.77 12.32
N PRO A 142 -12.51 -9.12 13.43
CA PRO A 142 -12.33 -7.66 13.47
C PRO A 142 -11.00 -7.18 12.90
N ILE A 143 -10.09 -8.07 12.52
CA ILE A 143 -8.78 -7.72 11.96
C ILE A 143 -8.69 -8.30 10.55
N SER A 144 -8.29 -7.46 9.59
CA SER A 144 -8.03 -7.86 8.21
C SER A 144 -6.78 -7.21 7.68
N ASP A 145 -5.88 -8.04 7.17
CA ASP A 145 -4.73 -7.61 6.37
C ASP A 145 -4.99 -7.95 4.91
N SER A 146 -4.81 -6.98 4.04
CA SER A 146 -5.11 -7.10 2.62
C SER A 146 -4.18 -6.21 1.79
N ARG A 147 -4.40 -6.24 0.48
CA ARG A 147 -3.69 -5.41 -0.47
C ARG A 147 -4.69 -4.73 -1.40
N LEU A 148 -4.48 -3.45 -1.67
CA LEU A 148 -5.22 -2.70 -2.68
C LEU A 148 -4.76 -3.11 -4.09
N GLU A 149 -5.51 -2.70 -5.11
CA GLU A 149 -5.22 -3.00 -6.52
C GLU A 149 -3.86 -2.44 -7.00
N ASP A 150 -3.42 -1.33 -6.41
CA ASP A 150 -2.12 -0.70 -6.67
C ASP A 150 -0.94 -1.39 -5.96
N GLY A 151 -1.20 -2.48 -5.21
CA GLY A 151 -0.21 -3.20 -4.42
C GLY A 151 0.01 -2.66 -3.00
N SER A 152 -0.61 -1.53 -2.64
CA SER A 152 -0.52 -0.95 -1.29
C SER A 152 -1.09 -1.92 -0.24
N ARG A 153 -0.40 -2.07 0.88
CA ARG A 153 -0.86 -2.89 2.00
C ARG A 153 -1.88 -2.13 2.83
N ILE A 154 -2.94 -2.81 3.23
CA ILE A 154 -3.95 -2.25 4.11
C ILE A 154 -4.20 -3.18 5.30
N ASN A 155 -4.12 -2.62 6.50
CA ASN A 155 -4.56 -3.25 7.74
C ASN A 155 -5.82 -2.54 8.24
N ILE A 156 -6.84 -3.31 8.59
CA ILE A 156 -8.11 -2.82 9.11
C ILE A 156 -8.37 -3.48 10.45
N VAL A 157 -8.70 -2.67 11.46
CA VAL A 157 -9.08 -3.16 12.79
C VAL A 157 -10.40 -2.52 13.19
N LEU A 158 -11.41 -3.36 13.49
CA LEU A 158 -12.76 -2.94 13.90
C LEU A 158 -13.00 -3.18 15.41
N LYS A 159 -14.13 -2.69 15.89
CA LYS A 159 -14.69 -3.08 17.18
C LYS A 159 -14.95 -4.59 17.21
N PRO A 160 -14.77 -5.27 18.35
CA PRO A 160 -14.48 -4.76 19.70
C PRO A 160 -12.99 -4.49 19.97
N VAL A 161 -12.08 -4.82 19.05
CA VAL A 161 -10.62 -4.68 19.24
C VAL A 161 -10.22 -3.20 19.19
N ALA A 162 -10.71 -2.47 18.21
CA ALA A 162 -10.47 -1.03 18.06
C ALA A 162 -11.42 -0.22 18.96
N ILE A 163 -10.95 0.19 20.14
CA ILE A 163 -11.76 0.88 21.16
C ILE A 163 -12.24 2.26 20.68
N ASN A 164 -11.39 2.98 19.95
CA ASN A 164 -11.65 4.37 19.54
C ASN A 164 -12.37 4.49 18.17
N GLY A 165 -12.97 3.38 17.69
CA GLY A 165 -13.59 3.31 16.37
C GLY A 165 -12.74 2.55 15.35
N PRO A 166 -13.20 2.39 14.10
CA PRO A 166 -12.45 1.70 13.06
C PRO A 166 -11.08 2.32 12.84
N ILE A 167 -10.07 1.47 12.70
CA ILE A 167 -8.69 1.87 12.38
C ILE A 167 -8.34 1.30 11.02
N ILE A 168 -7.75 2.13 10.16
CA ILE A 168 -7.20 1.71 8.87
C ILE A 168 -5.78 2.25 8.76
N THR A 169 -4.84 1.38 8.42
CA THR A 169 -3.48 1.78 8.07
C THR A 169 -3.19 1.31 6.66
N ILE A 170 -2.82 2.24 5.77
CA ILE A 170 -2.44 1.95 4.39
C ILE A 170 -0.98 2.32 4.21
N ARG A 171 -0.15 1.32 3.92
CA ARG A 171 1.24 1.52 3.52
C ARG A 171 1.32 1.45 2.01
N LYS A 172 1.59 2.59 1.38
CA LYS A 172 1.61 2.68 -0.07
C LYS A 172 2.76 1.90 -0.67
N PHE A 173 2.46 1.28 -1.81
CA PHE A 173 3.48 0.64 -2.62
C PHE A 173 4.33 1.74 -3.29
N PRO A 174 5.67 1.70 -3.21
CA PRO A 174 6.52 2.70 -3.83
C PRO A 174 6.28 2.78 -5.34
N SER A 175 5.94 3.96 -5.84
CA SER A 175 5.69 4.18 -7.27
C SER A 175 6.97 4.14 -8.11
N GLU A 176 8.10 4.43 -7.50
CA GLU A 176 9.41 4.42 -8.15
C GLU A 176 10.34 3.43 -7.44
N LYS A 177 10.95 2.56 -8.24
CA LYS A 177 11.96 1.63 -7.74
C LYS A 177 13.23 2.40 -7.38
N MET A 178 13.75 2.17 -6.17
CA MET A 178 15.04 2.67 -5.78
C MET A 178 16.13 1.83 -6.45
N THR A 179 16.92 2.43 -7.33
CA THR A 179 18.05 1.78 -7.99
C THR A 179 19.34 1.94 -7.19
N MET A 180 20.37 1.13 -7.50
CA MET A 180 21.67 1.26 -6.87
C MET A 180 22.31 2.62 -7.17
N GLU A 181 22.18 3.13 -8.40
CA GLU A 181 22.64 4.46 -8.79
C GLU A 181 22.01 5.54 -7.93
N LYS A 182 20.71 5.43 -7.67
CA LYS A 182 20.00 6.39 -6.81
C LYS A 182 20.48 6.34 -5.36
N LEU A 183 20.77 5.14 -4.83
CA LEU A 183 21.35 5.00 -3.50
C LEU A 183 22.74 5.64 -3.41
N ILE A 184 23.55 5.55 -4.46
CA ILE A 184 24.86 6.23 -4.53
C ILE A 184 24.70 7.75 -4.58
N GLU A 185 23.78 8.27 -5.41
CA GLU A 185 23.48 9.70 -5.50
C GLU A 185 23.03 10.28 -4.16
N LEU A 186 22.23 9.52 -3.39
CA LEU A 186 21.78 9.90 -2.06
C LEU A 186 22.84 9.74 -0.96
N GLY A 187 24.03 9.21 -1.29
CA GLY A 187 25.09 8.96 -0.34
C GLY A 187 24.80 7.83 0.64
N ALA A 188 23.84 6.95 0.33
CA ALA A 188 23.49 5.79 1.16
C ALA A 188 24.53 4.67 1.03
N ILE A 189 25.26 4.62 -0.08
CA ILE A 189 26.34 3.65 -0.33
C ILE A 189 27.41 4.27 -1.25
N ASP A 190 28.65 3.92 -1.03
CA ASP A 190 29.76 4.32 -1.89
C ASP A 190 29.82 3.46 -3.17
N ARG A 191 30.26 4.07 -4.29
CA ARG A 191 30.36 3.37 -5.59
C ARG A 191 31.25 2.15 -5.52
N ASP A 192 32.41 2.23 -4.86
CA ASP A 192 33.34 1.10 -4.71
C ASP A 192 32.70 -0.09 -3.98
N ILE A 193 31.83 0.17 -3.02
CA ILE A 193 31.09 -0.87 -2.31
C ILE A 193 29.99 -1.44 -3.21
N ALA A 194 29.28 -0.59 -3.95
CA ALA A 194 28.26 -1.03 -4.90
C ALA A 194 28.84 -1.94 -5.99
N ASP A 195 30.02 -1.61 -6.54
CA ASP A 195 30.70 -2.42 -7.55
C ASP A 195 31.16 -3.78 -6.98
N LYS A 196 31.62 -3.84 -5.74
CA LYS A 196 31.95 -5.10 -5.07
C LYS A 196 30.71 -5.96 -4.84
N LEU A 197 29.59 -5.35 -4.41
CA LEU A 197 28.33 -6.06 -4.22
C LEU A 197 27.79 -6.60 -5.54
N LYS A 198 27.88 -5.82 -6.62
CA LYS A 198 27.56 -6.29 -7.96
C LYS A 198 28.36 -7.54 -8.32
N MET A 199 29.68 -7.51 -8.11
CA MET A 199 30.53 -8.67 -8.35
C MET A 199 30.12 -9.89 -7.51
N PHE A 200 29.77 -9.69 -6.23
CA PHE A 200 29.32 -10.80 -5.38
C PHE A 200 27.98 -11.38 -5.87
N VAL A 201 27.04 -10.53 -6.29
CA VAL A 201 25.79 -10.98 -6.88
C VAL A 201 26.02 -11.77 -8.15
N GLU A 202 26.84 -11.26 -9.08
CA GLU A 202 27.17 -11.92 -10.35
C GLU A 202 27.91 -13.24 -10.15
N CYS A 203 28.79 -13.30 -9.16
CA CYS A 203 29.56 -14.54 -8.79
C CYS A 203 28.70 -15.55 -8.01
N GLY A 204 27.46 -15.22 -7.65
CA GLY A 204 26.56 -16.16 -6.97
C GLY A 204 26.83 -16.33 -5.48
N TYR A 205 27.31 -15.30 -4.78
CA TYR A 205 27.43 -15.35 -3.33
C TYR A 205 26.06 -15.30 -2.66
N ASN A 206 25.92 -15.98 -1.53
CA ASN A 206 24.77 -15.79 -0.65
C ASN A 206 24.95 -14.48 0.12
N ILE A 207 23.93 -13.59 0.07
CA ILE A 207 24.01 -12.26 0.66
C ILE A 207 22.89 -12.10 1.67
N PHE A 208 23.24 -11.79 2.92
CA PHE A 208 22.29 -11.46 3.98
C PHE A 208 22.21 -9.95 4.17
N ILE A 209 20.99 -9.42 4.19
CA ILE A 209 20.72 -8.03 4.48
C ILE A 209 20.03 -7.96 5.84
N SER A 210 20.69 -7.34 6.83
CA SER A 210 20.20 -7.23 8.20
C SER A 210 20.07 -5.77 8.60
N GLY A 211 19.06 -5.45 9.41
CA GLY A 211 18.82 -4.09 9.89
C GLY A 211 17.49 -3.96 10.62
N GLY A 212 17.27 -2.85 11.32
CA GLY A 212 16.03 -2.55 12.01
C GLY A 212 14.83 -2.36 11.08
N THR A 213 13.64 -2.25 11.63
CA THR A 213 12.43 -1.85 10.88
C THR A 213 12.66 -0.48 10.23
N SER A 214 12.16 -0.29 9.02
CA SER A 214 12.30 0.96 8.24
C SER A 214 13.75 1.38 7.94
N SER A 215 14.76 0.49 8.07
CA SER A 215 16.16 0.79 7.74
C SER A 215 16.48 0.71 6.24
N GLY A 216 15.50 0.37 5.39
CA GLY A 216 15.68 0.27 3.94
C GLY A 216 16.12 -1.11 3.44
N LYS A 217 15.98 -2.20 4.22
CA LYS A 217 16.35 -3.56 3.80
C LYS A 217 15.75 -4.00 2.48
N THR A 218 14.41 -3.89 2.37
CA THR A 218 13.69 -4.28 1.14
C THR A 218 14.08 -3.38 -0.04
N THR A 219 14.28 -2.09 0.22
CA THR A 219 14.78 -1.12 -0.77
C THR A 219 16.15 -1.52 -1.29
N PHE A 220 17.05 -1.88 -0.38
CA PHE A 220 18.40 -2.31 -0.73
C PHE A 220 18.41 -3.67 -1.44
N LEU A 221 17.58 -4.61 -0.99
CA LEU A 221 17.39 -5.90 -1.66
C LEU A 221 16.88 -5.73 -3.10
N ASN A 222 15.93 -4.83 -3.30
CA ASN A 222 15.44 -4.44 -4.63
C ASN A 222 16.56 -3.88 -5.51
N ALA A 223 17.41 -2.98 -4.97
CA ALA A 223 18.53 -2.42 -5.71
C ALA A 223 19.60 -3.47 -6.07
N LEU A 224 19.89 -4.40 -5.16
CA LEU A 224 20.81 -5.51 -5.42
C LEU A 224 20.26 -6.50 -6.45
N SER A 225 18.97 -6.74 -6.46
CA SER A 225 18.33 -7.68 -7.40
C SER A 225 18.50 -7.28 -8.87
N ASP A 226 18.79 -6.00 -9.16
CA ASP A 226 19.06 -5.53 -10.51
C ASP A 226 20.39 -6.05 -11.09
N PHE A 227 21.31 -6.48 -10.21
CA PHE A 227 22.59 -7.08 -10.61
C PHE A 227 22.49 -8.57 -10.91
N VAL A 228 21.35 -9.20 -10.63
CA VAL A 228 21.15 -10.63 -10.94
C VAL A 228 21.14 -10.84 -12.45
N PRO A 229 21.89 -11.84 -12.97
CA PRO A 229 21.90 -12.17 -14.38
C PRO A 229 20.48 -12.46 -14.92
N LYS A 230 20.13 -11.84 -16.04
CA LYS A 230 18.75 -11.88 -16.59
C LYS A 230 18.34 -13.26 -17.14
N ASN A 231 19.28 -14.13 -17.40
CA ASN A 231 19.08 -15.50 -17.87
C ASN A 231 18.83 -16.51 -16.74
N GLU A 232 18.91 -16.09 -15.48
CA GLU A 232 18.65 -16.94 -14.33
C GLU A 232 17.15 -17.10 -14.06
N ARG A 233 16.79 -18.28 -13.50
CA ARG A 233 15.44 -18.50 -12.94
C ARG A 233 15.42 -18.02 -11.50
N ILE A 234 14.66 -16.96 -11.25
CA ILE A 234 14.55 -16.34 -9.93
C ILE A 234 13.21 -16.74 -9.30
N ILE A 235 13.24 -17.13 -8.03
CA ILE A 235 12.04 -17.32 -7.22
C ILE A 235 12.10 -16.35 -6.06
N THR A 236 11.09 -15.48 -5.93
CA THR A 236 10.90 -14.63 -4.76
C THR A 236 9.94 -15.27 -3.79
N ILE A 237 10.20 -15.12 -2.49
CA ILE A 237 9.35 -15.62 -1.41
C ILE A 237 9.18 -14.49 -0.40
N GLU A 238 7.92 -14.06 -0.19
CA GLU A 238 7.62 -12.90 0.64
C GLU A 238 6.38 -13.16 1.51
N ASP A 239 6.35 -12.52 2.67
CA ASP A 239 5.12 -12.46 3.48
C ASP A 239 4.07 -11.61 2.77
N SER A 240 4.54 -10.55 2.12
CA SER A 240 3.74 -9.71 1.23
C SER A 240 4.67 -9.18 0.14
N ALA A 241 4.30 -9.38 -1.14
CA ALA A 241 5.16 -9.06 -2.27
C ALA A 241 5.48 -7.56 -2.34
N GLU A 242 6.71 -7.18 -2.02
CA GLU A 242 7.29 -5.83 -2.09
C GLU A 242 8.45 -5.77 -3.09
N LEU A 243 8.95 -6.93 -3.53
CA LEU A 243 10.09 -6.99 -4.44
C LEU A 243 9.68 -6.64 -5.87
N GLN A 244 10.44 -5.73 -6.46
CA GLN A 244 10.27 -5.25 -7.84
C GLN A 244 11.44 -5.71 -8.70
N ILE A 245 11.39 -6.96 -9.13
CA ILE A 245 12.45 -7.54 -9.98
C ILE A 245 12.05 -7.35 -11.44
N ASN A 246 12.81 -6.55 -12.17
CA ASN A 246 12.53 -6.19 -13.54
C ASN A 246 13.53 -6.82 -14.54
N GLY A 247 13.05 -7.09 -15.75
CA GLY A 247 13.88 -7.54 -16.87
C GLY A 247 14.39 -8.98 -16.73
N VAL A 248 13.74 -9.82 -15.93
CA VAL A 248 13.97 -11.25 -15.81
C VAL A 248 12.77 -11.99 -16.34
N ASP A 249 12.95 -12.73 -17.44
CA ASP A 249 11.83 -13.44 -18.09
C ASP A 249 11.34 -14.63 -17.27
N ASN A 250 12.25 -15.28 -16.53
CA ASN A 250 11.93 -16.48 -15.76
C ASN A 250 11.82 -16.17 -14.26
N LEU A 251 10.93 -15.24 -13.92
CA LEU A 251 10.61 -14.85 -12.55
C LEU A 251 9.37 -15.60 -12.04
N VAL A 252 9.46 -16.15 -10.83
CA VAL A 252 8.35 -16.73 -10.08
C VAL A 252 8.23 -15.99 -8.75
N SER A 253 7.09 -15.39 -8.49
CA SER A 253 6.82 -14.71 -7.22
C SER A 253 5.87 -15.53 -6.37
N LEU A 254 6.29 -15.85 -5.15
CA LEU A 254 5.52 -16.61 -4.17
C LEU A 254 5.23 -15.74 -2.96
N GLU A 255 3.98 -15.73 -2.53
CA GLU A 255 3.51 -14.98 -1.36
C GLU A 255 2.85 -15.92 -0.36
N VAL A 256 3.05 -15.63 0.92
CA VAL A 256 2.39 -16.33 2.04
C VAL A 256 0.87 -16.27 1.88
N LYS A 257 0.22 -17.38 2.09
CA LYS A 257 -1.22 -17.42 2.19
C LYS A 257 -1.63 -17.48 3.66
N GLN A 258 -2.24 -16.42 4.13
CA GLN A 258 -2.86 -16.44 5.46
C GLN A 258 -4.03 -17.43 5.48
N GLY A 259 -4.19 -18.15 6.60
CA GLY A 259 -5.31 -19.05 6.80
C GLY A 259 -6.67 -18.35 6.68
N ASN A 260 -7.71 -19.14 6.44
CA ASN A 260 -9.08 -18.65 6.56
C ASN A 260 -9.42 -18.31 8.04
N ALA A 261 -10.64 -17.85 8.30
CA ALA A 261 -11.10 -17.51 9.66
C ALA A 261 -11.02 -18.68 10.67
N GLU A 262 -10.93 -19.92 10.17
CA GLU A 262 -10.80 -21.15 10.94
C GLU A 262 -9.33 -21.57 11.11
N GLY A 263 -8.36 -20.82 10.53
CA GLY A 263 -6.93 -21.09 10.59
C GLY A 263 -6.44 -22.17 9.62
N ASP A 264 -7.34 -22.74 8.82
CA ASP A 264 -7.01 -23.79 7.87
C ASP A 264 -6.43 -23.22 6.55
N ASN A 265 -5.61 -24.06 5.90
CA ASN A 265 -5.00 -23.77 4.59
C ASN A 265 -4.03 -22.58 4.55
N ALA A 266 -3.39 -22.23 5.68
CA ALA A 266 -2.26 -21.33 5.70
C ALA A 266 -1.06 -21.94 4.99
N ILE A 267 -0.33 -21.13 4.22
CA ILE A 267 0.96 -21.50 3.60
C ILE A 267 2.00 -20.54 4.12
N SER A 268 2.98 -21.05 4.86
CA SER A 268 4.02 -20.25 5.50
C SER A 268 5.22 -20.00 4.55
N ILE A 269 6.09 -19.04 4.90
CA ILE A 269 7.39 -18.83 4.24
C ILE A 269 8.18 -20.14 4.20
N ARG A 270 8.16 -20.92 5.27
CA ARG A 270 8.81 -22.22 5.36
C ARG A 270 8.33 -23.20 4.30
N ASP A 271 7.03 -23.28 4.07
CA ASP A 271 6.44 -24.17 3.05
C ASP A 271 6.83 -23.71 1.65
N LEU A 272 6.86 -22.40 1.43
CA LEU A 272 7.29 -21.82 0.16
C LEU A 272 8.75 -22.06 -0.13
N ILE A 273 9.66 -21.93 0.87
CA ILE A 273 11.07 -22.28 0.73
C ILE A 273 11.24 -23.74 0.33
N LYS A 274 10.57 -24.67 1.03
CA LYS A 274 10.64 -26.11 0.68
C LYS A 274 10.10 -26.41 -0.71
N SER A 275 9.08 -25.71 -1.13
CA SER A 275 8.49 -25.86 -2.46
C SER A 275 9.43 -25.32 -3.54
N SER A 276 10.04 -24.14 -3.32
CA SER A 276 10.90 -23.48 -4.28
C SER A 276 12.11 -24.31 -4.67
N LEU A 277 12.68 -25.08 -3.73
CA LEU A 277 13.80 -26.00 -3.99
C LEU A 277 13.50 -27.09 -5.05
N ARG A 278 12.22 -27.38 -5.28
CA ARG A 278 11.76 -28.35 -6.30
C ARG A 278 11.41 -27.70 -7.63
N MET A 279 11.47 -26.37 -7.70
CA MET A 279 11.11 -25.59 -8.90
C MET A 279 12.31 -25.29 -9.79
N ARG A 280 13.49 -25.90 -9.52
CA ARG A 280 14.74 -25.66 -10.24
C ARG A 280 15.14 -24.18 -10.27
N PRO A 281 15.26 -23.52 -9.12
CA PRO A 281 15.73 -22.14 -9.06
C PRO A 281 17.22 -22.06 -9.34
N ASP A 282 17.66 -21.04 -10.07
CA ASP A 282 19.05 -20.61 -10.06
C ASP A 282 19.29 -19.72 -8.84
N ARG A 283 18.24 -18.95 -8.44
CA ARG A 283 18.30 -18.03 -7.29
C ARG A 283 16.98 -17.95 -6.54
N ILE A 284 17.06 -17.92 -5.21
CA ILE A 284 15.91 -17.71 -4.33
C ILE A 284 16.13 -16.39 -3.59
N ILE A 285 15.15 -15.47 -3.64
CA ILE A 285 15.18 -14.20 -2.92
C ILE A 285 14.07 -14.24 -1.88
N VAL A 286 14.43 -14.18 -0.59
CA VAL A 286 13.47 -14.20 0.50
C VAL A 286 13.34 -12.78 1.05
N GLY A 287 12.14 -12.20 0.94
CA GLY A 287 11.86 -10.81 1.30
C GLY A 287 12.13 -10.53 2.77
N GLU A 288 11.76 -11.45 3.66
CA GLU A 288 12.11 -11.36 5.09
C GLU A 288 12.13 -12.73 5.78
N VAL A 289 12.95 -12.82 6.81
CA VAL A 289 13.08 -14.01 7.66
C VAL A 289 13.01 -13.56 9.12
N ARG A 290 12.02 -14.07 9.87
CA ARG A 290 11.76 -13.65 11.26
C ARG A 290 11.83 -14.77 12.29
N GLY A 291 11.77 -16.02 11.87
CA GLY A 291 11.58 -17.15 12.77
C GLY A 291 12.27 -18.43 12.36
N ALA A 292 11.62 -19.56 12.59
CA ALA A 292 12.17 -20.90 12.37
C ALA A 292 12.51 -21.21 10.91
N GLU A 293 11.92 -20.50 9.94
CA GLU A 293 12.21 -20.57 8.52
C GLU A 293 13.68 -20.23 8.18
N ALA A 294 14.36 -19.49 9.07
CA ALA A 294 15.79 -19.18 8.93
C ALA A 294 16.64 -20.45 8.80
N LEU A 295 16.31 -21.51 9.53
CA LEU A 295 17.04 -22.77 9.45
C LEU A 295 16.82 -23.47 8.11
N ASP A 296 15.58 -23.50 7.61
CA ASP A 296 15.26 -24.10 6.30
C ASP A 296 15.96 -23.33 5.16
N MET A 297 16.08 -22.02 5.30
CA MET A 297 16.79 -21.15 4.36
C MET A 297 18.30 -21.44 4.38
N ILE A 298 18.96 -21.52 5.55
CA ILE A 298 20.39 -21.89 5.67
C ILE A 298 20.62 -23.29 5.10
N GLN A 299 19.69 -24.23 5.34
CA GLN A 299 19.77 -25.56 4.74
C GLN A 299 19.68 -25.51 3.20
N SER A 300 18.87 -24.61 2.64
CA SER A 300 18.77 -24.45 1.18
C SER A 300 20.08 -23.97 0.56
N MET A 301 20.85 -23.12 1.24
CA MET A 301 22.19 -22.69 0.79
C MET A 301 23.17 -23.87 0.70
N ASN A 302 23.05 -24.82 1.63
CA ASN A 302 23.92 -26.02 1.63
C ASN A 302 23.61 -26.98 0.47
N THR A 303 22.46 -26.84 -0.19
CA THR A 303 22.10 -27.67 -1.36
C THR A 303 22.55 -27.09 -2.70
N GLY A 304 23.38 -26.03 -2.66
CA GLY A 304 23.98 -25.41 -3.85
C GLY A 304 23.08 -24.35 -4.51
N HIS A 305 21.96 -23.96 -3.88
CA HIS A 305 21.11 -22.87 -4.36
C HIS A 305 21.62 -21.53 -3.84
N LEU A 306 21.59 -20.52 -4.71
CA LEU A 306 21.93 -19.14 -4.34
C LEU A 306 20.74 -18.48 -3.64
N VAL A 307 20.93 -17.97 -2.43
CA VAL A 307 19.85 -17.41 -1.62
C VAL A 307 20.20 -16.00 -1.16
N PHE A 308 19.27 -15.06 -1.35
CA PHE A 308 19.36 -13.69 -0.82
C PHE A 308 18.24 -13.43 0.17
N PRO A 309 18.45 -13.59 1.46
CA PRO A 309 17.46 -13.25 2.45
C PRO A 309 17.63 -11.84 3.01
N SER A 310 16.53 -11.20 3.33
CA SER A 310 16.51 -10.06 4.25
C SER A 310 16.07 -10.55 5.64
N CYS A 311 16.85 -10.22 6.67
CA CYS A 311 16.56 -10.62 8.05
C CYS A 311 16.14 -9.43 8.90
N LEU A 312 15.05 -9.58 9.65
CA LEU A 312 14.73 -8.71 10.78
C LEU A 312 15.55 -9.16 12.00
N HIS A 313 16.56 -8.37 12.39
CA HIS A 313 17.21 -8.57 13.68
C HIS A 313 16.59 -7.63 14.71
N TYR A 314 16.04 -8.22 15.75
CA TYR A 314 15.64 -7.53 16.98
C TYR A 314 16.90 -7.16 17.76
N PHE A 315 17.62 -6.12 17.33
CA PHE A 315 18.63 -5.48 18.16
C PHE A 315 18.36 -3.97 18.19
N HIS A 316 18.15 -3.49 19.38
CA HIS A 316 17.88 -2.11 19.74
C HIS A 316 19.15 -1.26 19.64
N LEU A 317 19.72 -1.14 18.45
CA LEU A 317 20.77 -0.20 18.13
C LEU A 317 20.31 0.66 16.95
N ARG A 318 20.48 1.96 17.10
CA ARG A 318 20.13 2.97 16.08
C ARG A 318 20.70 2.56 14.72
N ASN A 319 19.85 1.98 13.94
CA ASN A 319 19.83 1.70 12.52
C ASN A 319 21.11 1.68 11.69
N PRO A 320 22.06 0.78 11.81
CA PRO A 320 22.89 0.43 10.67
C PRO A 320 22.25 -0.70 9.85
N LEU A 321 22.31 -0.56 8.52
CA LEU A 321 22.09 -1.64 7.58
C LEU A 321 23.38 -2.46 7.53
N PHE A 322 23.28 -3.78 7.74
CA PHE A 322 24.40 -4.69 7.60
C PHE A 322 24.19 -5.63 6.41
N VAL A 323 25.21 -5.75 5.57
CA VAL A 323 25.29 -6.74 4.49
C VAL A 323 26.40 -7.71 4.85
N VAL A 324 26.08 -9.00 4.95
CA VAL A 324 27.01 -10.08 5.30
C VAL A 324 26.96 -11.18 4.26
#